data_141f53a5a28ac376882c456734af664f
#
_entry.id   141f53a5a28ac376882c456734af664f
#
_cell.length_a   1.000
_cell.length_b   1.000
_cell.length_c   1.000
_cell.angle_alpha   90.00
_cell.angle_beta   90.00
_cell.angle_gamma   90.00
#
_symmetry.space_group_name_H-M   'P 1'
#
loop_
_entity.id
_entity.type
_entity.pdbx_description
1 polymer ?
#
loop_
_entity_poly.entity_id
_entity_poly.type
_entity_poly.pdbx_seq_one_letter_code
_entity_poly.pdbx_strand_id
1 'polypeptide(L)'
;MREIRLTANAQYVGNTPQIQEILTSMGDLYTKKPQSYTLRFSGLLYDFLYILMTHYKVTVDNTSRIQSQKNLHRLEPVIQYIQSHYTEAISLENAASLAHLNPEYFCRFFRRNMGTTLTSYINSVRLTHVCKDLKDTDLNISEILDRHGVTNYKLFLRTFKQVYGCAPRNFRKQ
;
A
#
# COMPACT_ATOMS: atom_id res chain seq x y z
N MET A 1 -10.38 -5.41 16.72
CA MET A 1 -9.53 -4.21 16.97
C MET A 1 -8.26 -4.68 17.64
N ARG A 2 -7.12 -4.66 16.96
CA ARG A 2 -5.82 -4.95 17.59
C ARG A 2 -5.18 -3.61 17.92
N GLU A 3 -5.01 -3.37 19.22
CA GLU A 3 -4.23 -2.25 19.72
C GLU A 3 -2.81 -2.32 19.18
N ILE A 4 -2.41 -1.27 18.48
CA ILE A 4 -1.00 -1.04 18.16
C ILE A 4 -0.36 -0.56 19.45
N ARG A 5 0.30 -1.47 20.18
CA ARG A 5 1.21 -1.08 21.27
C ARG A 5 2.42 -0.40 20.65
N LEU A 6 2.40 0.92 20.63
CA LEU A 6 3.60 1.72 20.49
C LEU A 6 4.43 1.52 21.77
N THR A 7 5.49 0.74 21.69
CA THR A 7 6.45 0.60 22.78
C THR A 7 7.09 1.97 23.02
N ALA A 8 6.78 2.52 24.18
CA ALA A 8 7.22 3.81 24.64
C ALA A 8 8.73 3.84 24.88
N ASN A 9 9.46 4.55 24.04
CA ASN A 9 10.70 5.24 24.37
C ASN A 9 10.81 6.53 23.51
N ALA A 10 9.69 7.18 23.24
CA ALA A 10 9.68 8.56 22.81
C ALA A 10 9.50 9.42 24.06
N GLN A 11 10.49 10.21 24.43
CA GLN A 11 10.28 11.33 25.35
C GLN A 11 9.18 12.20 24.75
N TYR A 12 8.02 12.14 25.38
CA TYR A 12 6.84 12.92 25.03
C TYR A 12 7.13 14.39 25.35
N VAL A 13 7.69 15.12 24.42
CA VAL A 13 7.79 16.58 24.52
C VAL A 13 6.49 17.15 23.94
N GLY A 14 5.70 17.71 24.84
CA GLY A 14 4.31 18.10 24.66
C GLY A 14 4.03 19.11 23.55
N ASN A 15 3.65 18.64 22.38
CA ASN A 15 2.97 19.47 21.38
C ASN A 15 1.64 18.81 20.96
N THR A 16 1.03 18.10 21.87
CA THR A 16 -0.25 17.40 21.72
C THR A 16 -1.41 18.30 21.27
N PRO A 17 -1.56 19.57 21.78
CA PRO A 17 -2.67 20.42 21.39
C PRO A 17 -2.67 20.81 19.92
N GLN A 18 -1.52 21.16 19.35
CA GLN A 18 -1.41 21.55 17.94
C GLN A 18 -1.72 20.40 16.98
N ILE A 19 -1.23 19.21 17.28
CA ILE A 19 -1.56 18.00 16.49
C ILE A 19 -3.05 17.73 16.55
N GLN A 20 -3.65 17.82 17.71
CA GLN A 20 -5.07 17.56 17.91
C GLN A 20 -5.94 18.58 17.17
N GLU A 21 -5.56 19.84 17.16
CA GLU A 21 -6.23 20.91 16.42
C GLU A 21 -6.16 20.66 14.89
N ILE A 22 -4.98 20.31 14.37
CA ILE A 22 -4.81 19.98 12.96
C ILE A 22 -5.68 18.77 12.56
N LEU A 23 -5.64 17.68 13.33
CA LEU A 23 -6.43 16.49 13.06
C LEU A 23 -7.94 16.76 13.11
N THR A 24 -8.39 17.57 14.06
CA THR A 24 -9.79 18.00 14.15
C THR A 24 -10.20 18.82 12.92
N SER A 25 -9.35 19.78 12.53
CA SER A 25 -9.58 20.60 11.33
C SER A 25 -9.62 19.78 10.04
N MET A 26 -8.73 18.77 9.91
CA MET A 26 -8.75 17.83 8.78
C MET A 26 -10.04 17.00 8.75
N GLY A 27 -10.52 16.53 9.91
CA GLY A 27 -11.78 15.79 10.06
C GLY A 27 -12.99 16.62 9.64
N ASP A 28 -13.03 17.86 10.08
CA ASP A 28 -14.09 18.82 9.73
C ASP A 28 -14.12 19.10 8.22
N LEU A 29 -12.96 19.36 7.61
CA LEU A 29 -12.85 19.59 6.18
C LEU A 29 -13.28 18.37 5.36
N TYR A 30 -12.92 17.17 5.81
CA TYR A 30 -13.31 15.94 5.13
C TYR A 30 -14.82 15.69 5.21
N THR A 31 -15.43 16.05 6.33
CA THR A 31 -16.88 15.89 6.56
C THR A 31 -17.70 16.93 5.79
N LYS A 32 -17.30 18.21 5.82
CA LYS A 32 -18.04 19.34 5.23
C LYS A 32 -17.75 19.54 3.75
N LYS A 33 -16.61 19.10 3.25
CA LYS A 33 -16.14 19.20 1.86
C LYS A 33 -16.45 20.56 1.20
N PRO A 34 -16.06 21.70 1.80
CA PRO A 34 -16.30 23.01 1.19
C PRO A 34 -15.54 23.15 -0.14
N GLN A 35 -15.86 24.17 -0.94
CA GLN A 35 -15.13 24.45 -2.18
C GLN A 35 -13.62 24.54 -1.90
N SER A 36 -12.81 23.87 -2.72
CA SER A 36 -11.33 23.80 -2.58
C SER A 36 -10.84 23.13 -1.27
N TYR A 37 -11.65 22.26 -0.64
CA TYR A 37 -11.26 21.55 0.58
C TYR A 37 -9.96 20.75 0.44
N THR A 38 -9.68 20.21 -0.76
CA THR A 38 -8.47 19.43 -1.04
C THR A 38 -7.20 20.25 -0.86
N LEU A 39 -7.20 21.52 -1.32
CA LEU A 39 -6.07 22.43 -1.15
C LEU A 39 -5.83 22.74 0.34
N ARG A 40 -6.90 23.04 1.07
CA ARG A 40 -6.81 23.32 2.51
C ARG A 40 -6.38 22.08 3.29
N PHE A 41 -6.90 20.91 2.93
CA PHE A 41 -6.52 19.63 3.53
C PHE A 41 -5.02 19.34 3.31
N SER A 42 -4.49 19.58 2.09
CA SER A 42 -3.07 19.42 1.81
C SER A 42 -2.20 20.37 2.65
N GLY A 43 -2.64 21.60 2.87
CA GLY A 43 -1.94 22.55 3.75
C GLY A 43 -1.84 22.02 5.18
N LEU A 44 -2.96 21.56 5.76
CA LEU A 44 -2.97 20.97 7.10
C LEU A 44 -2.14 19.68 7.20
N LEU A 45 -2.09 18.89 6.12
CA LEU A 45 -1.24 17.70 6.06
C LEU A 45 0.25 18.08 6.10
N TYR A 46 0.66 19.14 5.37
CA TYR A 46 2.03 19.64 5.44
C TYR A 46 2.39 20.20 6.82
N ASP A 47 1.49 20.94 7.46
CA ASP A 47 1.68 21.42 8.83
C ASP A 47 1.85 20.25 9.82
N PHE A 48 1.01 19.22 9.69
CA PHE A 48 1.11 17.99 10.48
C PHE A 48 2.45 17.28 10.29
N LEU A 49 2.89 17.11 9.04
CA LEU A 49 4.18 16.49 8.71
C LEU A 49 5.34 17.33 9.23
N TYR A 50 5.27 18.66 9.11
CA TYR A 50 6.28 19.57 9.64
C TYR A 50 6.44 19.41 11.15
N ILE A 51 5.33 19.37 11.91
CA ILE A 51 5.37 19.15 13.36
C ILE A 51 5.97 17.78 13.69
N LEU A 52 5.56 16.72 12.98
CA LEU A 52 6.13 15.40 13.18
C LEU A 52 7.65 15.37 12.92
N MET A 53 8.11 15.97 11.83
CA MET A 53 9.53 15.98 11.47
C MET A 53 10.37 16.85 12.41
N THR A 54 9.79 17.89 12.97
CA THR A 54 10.52 18.85 13.83
C THR A 54 10.56 18.37 15.29
N HIS A 55 9.45 17.85 15.80
CA HIS A 55 9.31 17.52 17.22
C HIS A 55 9.44 16.03 17.54
N TYR A 56 9.16 15.16 16.55
CA TYR A 56 9.25 13.72 16.72
C TYR A 56 10.42 13.14 15.90
N LYS A 57 11.64 13.58 16.23
CA LYS A 57 12.83 12.92 15.69
C LYS A 57 12.86 11.49 16.19
N VAL A 58 12.39 10.56 15.40
CA VAL A 58 12.74 9.15 15.59
C VAL A 58 14.25 9.06 15.31
N THR A 59 15.06 8.90 16.35
CA THR A 59 16.43 8.48 16.19
C THR A 59 16.41 7.05 15.65
N VAL A 60 16.20 6.94 14.35
CA VAL A 60 16.38 5.66 13.67
C VAL A 60 17.87 5.41 13.72
N ASP A 61 18.27 4.41 14.51
CA ASP A 61 19.65 3.95 14.57
C ASP A 61 20.16 3.80 13.12
N ASN A 62 21.32 4.40 12.84
CA ASN A 62 21.90 4.37 11.48
C ASN A 62 22.04 2.94 10.97
N THR A 63 22.27 1.98 11.84
CA THR A 63 22.33 0.55 11.53
C THR A 63 20.98 0.04 10.98
N SER A 64 19.88 0.44 11.60
CA SER A 64 18.52 0.09 11.14
C SER A 64 18.18 0.72 9.80
N ARG A 65 18.62 1.95 9.53
CA ARG A 65 18.43 2.63 8.23
C ARG A 65 19.22 1.92 7.11
N ILE A 66 20.49 1.64 7.35
CA ILE A 66 21.35 0.93 6.40
C ILE A 66 20.78 -0.46 6.10
N GLN A 67 20.31 -1.18 7.12
CA GLN A 67 19.69 -2.49 6.94
C GLN A 67 18.38 -2.41 6.15
N SER A 68 17.55 -1.41 6.42
CA SER A 68 16.31 -1.18 5.67
C SER A 68 16.58 -0.85 4.21
N GLN A 69 17.58 0.01 3.93
CA GLN A 69 17.99 0.31 2.56
C GLN A 69 18.50 -0.92 1.82
N LYS A 70 19.36 -1.74 2.45
CA LYS A 70 19.85 -3.01 1.88
C LYS A 70 18.69 -3.97 1.59
N ASN A 71 17.70 -4.04 2.48
CA ASN A 71 16.53 -4.88 2.30
C ASN A 71 15.67 -4.42 1.12
N LEU A 72 15.43 -3.11 0.99
CA LEU A 72 14.70 -2.53 -0.14
C LEU A 72 15.42 -2.78 -1.46
N HIS A 73 16.72 -2.57 -1.51
CA HIS A 73 17.53 -2.83 -2.71
C HIS A 73 17.47 -4.30 -3.17
N ARG A 74 17.39 -5.25 -2.22
CA ARG A 74 17.17 -6.68 -2.56
C ARG A 74 15.79 -6.97 -3.13
N LEU A 75 14.78 -6.20 -2.73
CA LEU A 75 13.41 -6.39 -3.23
C LEU A 75 13.14 -5.69 -4.56
N GLU A 76 13.93 -4.70 -4.90
CA GLU A 76 13.75 -3.91 -6.13
C GLU A 76 13.69 -4.79 -7.41
N PRO A 77 14.61 -5.74 -7.66
CA PRO A 77 14.53 -6.64 -8.83
C PRO A 77 13.26 -7.51 -8.80
N VAL A 78 12.83 -7.94 -7.60
CA VAL A 78 11.60 -8.73 -7.44
C VAL A 78 10.38 -7.92 -7.82
N ILE A 79 10.30 -6.67 -7.35
CA ILE A 79 9.18 -5.77 -7.65
C ILE A 79 9.12 -5.44 -9.14
N GLN A 80 10.25 -5.13 -9.76
CA GLN A 80 10.35 -4.89 -11.20
C GLN A 80 9.92 -6.12 -12.01
N TYR A 81 10.36 -7.31 -11.60
CA TYR A 81 9.95 -8.56 -12.23
C TYR A 81 8.44 -8.79 -12.12
N ILE A 82 7.86 -8.57 -10.94
CA ILE A 82 6.40 -8.69 -10.74
C ILE A 82 5.66 -7.70 -11.66
N GLN A 83 6.10 -6.45 -11.74
CA GLN A 83 5.45 -5.43 -12.56
C GLN A 83 5.49 -5.75 -14.06
N SER A 84 6.54 -6.41 -14.55
CA SER A 84 6.67 -6.78 -15.95
C SER A 84 6.02 -8.12 -16.31
N HIS A 85 5.84 -9.04 -15.32
CA HIS A 85 5.34 -10.40 -15.55
C HIS A 85 4.07 -10.74 -14.75
N TYR A 86 3.35 -9.74 -14.22
CA TYR A 86 2.19 -9.97 -13.36
C TYR A 86 1.05 -10.74 -14.04
N THR A 87 0.98 -10.76 -15.36
CA THR A 87 -0.01 -11.51 -16.14
C THR A 87 0.25 -13.01 -16.12
N GLU A 88 1.49 -13.41 -15.85
CA GLU A 88 1.96 -14.79 -15.86
C GLU A 88 1.94 -15.41 -14.46
N ALA A 89 2.22 -16.73 -14.41
CA ALA A 89 2.43 -17.42 -13.15
C ALA A 89 3.83 -17.11 -12.61
N ILE A 90 3.90 -16.36 -11.52
CA ILE A 90 5.16 -16.04 -10.84
C ILE A 90 5.41 -17.07 -9.75
N SER A 91 6.49 -17.86 -9.89
CA SER A 91 6.86 -18.83 -8.88
C SER A 91 7.58 -18.20 -7.70
N LEU A 92 7.44 -18.82 -6.54
CA LEU A 92 8.15 -18.41 -5.31
C LEU A 92 9.66 -18.53 -5.48
N GLU A 93 10.10 -19.59 -6.15
CA GLU A 93 11.51 -19.90 -6.41
C GLU A 93 12.16 -18.81 -7.25
N ASN A 94 11.49 -18.35 -8.32
CA ASN A 94 11.98 -17.28 -9.16
C ASN A 94 12.08 -15.96 -8.39
N ALA A 95 11.05 -15.60 -7.62
CA ALA A 95 11.06 -14.39 -6.83
C ALA A 95 12.16 -14.42 -5.74
N ALA A 96 12.35 -15.56 -5.09
CA ALA A 96 13.41 -15.74 -4.08
C ALA A 96 14.82 -15.67 -4.69
N SER A 97 15.01 -16.25 -5.86
CA SER A 97 16.27 -16.21 -6.60
C SER A 97 16.68 -14.77 -6.96
N LEU A 98 15.73 -13.95 -7.41
CA LEU A 98 15.98 -12.52 -7.71
C LEU A 98 16.43 -11.72 -6.48
N ALA A 99 15.96 -12.12 -5.29
CA ALA A 99 16.40 -11.52 -4.03
C ALA A 99 17.68 -12.15 -3.46
N HIS A 100 18.25 -13.17 -4.12
CA HIS A 100 19.36 -14.00 -3.63
C HIS A 100 19.07 -14.63 -2.26
N LEU A 101 17.86 -15.19 -2.10
CA LEU A 101 17.37 -15.81 -0.87
C LEU A 101 16.81 -17.20 -1.17
N ASN A 102 16.80 -18.08 -0.15
CA ASN A 102 16.04 -19.30 -0.25
C ASN A 102 14.53 -19.02 -0.11
N PRO A 103 13.62 -19.84 -0.69
CA PRO A 103 12.19 -19.59 -0.72
C PRO A 103 11.54 -19.41 0.66
N GLU A 104 11.91 -20.21 1.65
CA GLU A 104 11.33 -20.15 3.00
C GLU A 104 11.68 -18.83 3.71
N TYR A 105 12.95 -18.42 3.63
CA TYR A 105 13.40 -17.16 4.19
C TYR A 105 12.80 -15.98 3.42
N PHE A 106 12.71 -16.08 2.09
CA PHE A 106 12.12 -15.03 1.24
C PHE A 106 10.67 -14.72 1.61
N CYS A 107 9.83 -15.73 1.88
CA CYS A 107 8.45 -15.48 2.32
C CYS A 107 8.39 -14.59 3.55
N ARG A 108 9.19 -14.89 4.57
CA ARG A 108 9.26 -14.10 5.81
C ARG A 108 9.85 -12.71 5.55
N PHE A 109 10.92 -12.66 4.77
CA PHE A 109 11.61 -11.43 4.39
C PHE A 109 10.69 -10.48 3.61
N PHE A 110 10.01 -10.99 2.58
CA PHE A 110 9.07 -10.22 1.76
C PHE A 110 7.93 -9.66 2.64
N ARG A 111 7.29 -10.53 3.44
CA ARG A 111 6.20 -10.11 4.32
C ARG A 111 6.63 -9.07 5.35
N ARG A 112 7.83 -9.21 5.90
CA ARG A 112 8.37 -8.26 6.90
C ARG A 112 8.62 -6.88 6.29
N ASN A 113 9.14 -6.82 5.07
CA ASN A 113 9.53 -5.56 4.43
C ASN A 113 8.39 -4.92 3.63
N MET A 114 7.49 -5.72 3.02
CA MET A 114 6.37 -5.25 2.20
C MET A 114 5.02 -5.20 2.95
N GLY A 115 4.96 -5.72 4.18
CA GLY A 115 3.71 -5.79 4.96
C GLY A 115 2.68 -6.80 4.46
N THR A 116 2.94 -7.48 3.34
CA THR A 116 2.00 -8.40 2.68
C THR A 116 2.73 -9.63 2.12
N THR A 117 1.99 -10.68 1.75
CA THR A 117 2.58 -11.86 1.09
C THR A 117 2.87 -11.58 -0.39
N LEU A 118 3.81 -12.35 -0.98
CA LEU A 118 4.10 -12.28 -2.42
C LEU A 118 2.84 -12.40 -3.27
N THR A 119 2.02 -13.43 -3.02
CA THR A 119 0.77 -13.67 -3.75
C THR A 119 -0.22 -12.51 -3.62
N SER A 120 -0.37 -11.97 -2.40
CA SER A 120 -1.25 -10.81 -2.18
C SER A 120 -0.74 -9.57 -2.90
N TYR A 121 0.57 -9.36 -2.95
CA TYR A 121 1.19 -8.27 -3.68
C TYR A 121 0.96 -8.39 -5.19
N ILE A 122 1.20 -9.58 -5.78
CA ILE A 122 0.92 -9.86 -7.21
C ILE A 122 -0.56 -9.58 -7.52
N ASN A 123 -1.47 -10.07 -6.67
CA ASN A 123 -2.89 -9.83 -6.86
C ASN A 123 -3.28 -8.36 -6.72
N SER A 124 -2.61 -7.56 -5.90
CA SER A 124 -2.84 -6.11 -5.83
C SER A 124 -2.38 -5.39 -7.10
N VAL A 125 -1.27 -5.81 -7.70
CA VAL A 125 -0.80 -5.29 -8.99
C VAL A 125 -1.84 -5.62 -10.08
N ARG A 126 -2.29 -6.88 -10.18
CA ARG A 126 -3.35 -7.29 -11.10
C ARG A 126 -4.63 -6.48 -10.92
N LEU A 127 -5.05 -6.28 -9.68
CA LEU A 127 -6.23 -5.50 -9.32
C LEU A 127 -6.14 -4.06 -9.86
N THR A 128 -4.99 -3.42 -9.73
CA THR A 128 -4.77 -2.05 -10.25
C THR A 128 -4.96 -1.99 -11.76
N HIS A 129 -4.40 -2.96 -12.50
CA HIS A 129 -4.54 -3.01 -13.97
C HIS A 129 -5.96 -3.35 -14.40
N VAL A 130 -6.63 -4.28 -13.72
CA VAL A 130 -8.05 -4.59 -13.97
C VAL A 130 -8.92 -3.34 -13.74
N CYS A 131 -8.68 -2.56 -12.68
CA CYS A 131 -9.43 -1.34 -12.43
C CYS A 131 -9.25 -0.30 -13.53
N LYS A 132 -8.05 -0.21 -14.09
CA LYS A 132 -7.77 0.66 -15.22
C LYS A 132 -8.58 0.22 -16.45
N ASP A 133 -8.48 -1.05 -16.85
CA ASP A 133 -9.20 -1.57 -18.02
C ASP A 133 -10.73 -1.51 -17.85
N LEU A 134 -11.24 -1.70 -16.61
CA LEU A 134 -12.67 -1.52 -16.33
C LEU A 134 -13.19 -0.11 -16.65
N LYS A 135 -12.33 0.92 -16.49
CA LYS A 135 -12.69 2.32 -16.77
C LYS A 135 -12.43 2.71 -18.22
N ASP A 136 -11.35 2.19 -18.79
CA ASP A 136 -10.80 2.66 -20.05
C ASP A 136 -11.31 1.83 -21.27
N THR A 137 -12.00 0.70 -21.04
CA THR A 137 -12.43 -0.23 -22.10
C THR A 137 -13.85 -0.77 -21.88
N ASP A 138 -14.48 -1.21 -22.98
CA ASP A 138 -15.78 -1.89 -22.98
C ASP A 138 -15.67 -3.43 -22.95
N LEU A 139 -14.47 -3.98 -22.72
CA LEU A 139 -14.24 -5.42 -22.67
C LEU A 139 -15.08 -6.09 -21.60
N ASN A 140 -15.44 -7.36 -21.81
CA ASN A 140 -16.08 -8.18 -20.79
C ASN A 140 -15.20 -8.30 -19.55
N ILE A 141 -15.81 -8.39 -18.36
CA ILE A 141 -15.06 -8.54 -17.11
C ILE A 141 -14.19 -9.79 -17.14
N SER A 142 -14.67 -10.91 -17.68
CA SER A 142 -13.88 -12.14 -17.84
C SER A 142 -12.65 -11.92 -18.73
N GLU A 143 -12.81 -11.26 -19.86
CA GLU A 143 -11.71 -10.95 -20.78
C GLU A 143 -10.64 -10.05 -20.10
N ILE A 144 -11.07 -9.08 -19.31
CA ILE A 144 -10.16 -8.24 -18.53
C ILE A 144 -9.40 -9.08 -17.50
N LEU A 145 -10.10 -9.95 -16.78
CA LEU A 145 -9.47 -10.81 -15.76
C LEU A 145 -8.47 -11.78 -16.38
N ASP A 146 -8.82 -12.39 -17.52
CA ASP A 146 -7.92 -13.28 -18.26
C ASP A 146 -6.67 -12.56 -18.77
N ARG A 147 -6.86 -11.36 -19.35
CA ARG A 147 -5.78 -10.50 -19.82
C ARG A 147 -4.76 -10.18 -18.72
N HIS A 148 -5.22 -9.98 -17.49
CA HIS A 148 -4.37 -9.67 -16.34
C HIS A 148 -3.98 -10.88 -15.51
N GLY A 149 -4.14 -12.10 -16.02
CA GLY A 149 -3.67 -13.34 -15.40
C GLY A 149 -4.39 -13.69 -14.09
N VAL A 150 -5.66 -13.27 -13.96
CA VAL A 150 -6.46 -13.59 -12.78
C VAL A 150 -7.06 -14.99 -12.95
N THR A 151 -6.48 -15.98 -12.31
CA THR A 151 -6.91 -17.37 -12.41
C THR A 151 -8.03 -17.74 -11.43
N ASN A 152 -8.12 -17.06 -10.29
CA ASN A 152 -9.15 -17.29 -9.29
C ASN A 152 -10.17 -16.15 -9.26
N TYR A 153 -11.15 -16.21 -10.13
CA TYR A 153 -12.20 -15.19 -10.28
C TYR A 153 -13.01 -14.98 -9.01
N LYS A 154 -13.34 -16.06 -8.29
CA LYS A 154 -14.12 -15.95 -7.05
C LYS A 154 -13.38 -15.17 -5.97
N LEU A 155 -12.10 -15.47 -5.78
CA LEU A 155 -11.26 -14.76 -4.84
C LEU A 155 -11.08 -13.30 -5.28
N PHE A 156 -10.85 -13.06 -6.58
CA PHE A 156 -10.71 -11.70 -7.13
C PHE A 156 -11.96 -10.86 -6.86
N LEU A 157 -13.15 -11.35 -7.19
CA LEU A 157 -14.41 -10.62 -6.99
C LEU A 157 -14.65 -10.28 -5.51
N ARG A 158 -14.29 -11.20 -4.60
CA ARG A 158 -14.37 -10.96 -3.15
C ARG A 158 -13.39 -9.86 -2.72
N THR A 159 -12.13 -9.92 -3.16
CA THR A 159 -11.10 -8.92 -2.85
C THR A 159 -11.47 -7.56 -3.44
N PHE A 160 -11.94 -7.53 -4.69
CA PHE A 160 -12.39 -6.31 -5.36
C PHE A 160 -13.49 -5.61 -4.55
N LYS A 161 -14.54 -6.36 -4.16
CA LYS A 161 -15.64 -5.81 -3.34
C LYS A 161 -15.15 -5.32 -1.97
N GLN A 162 -14.19 -6.01 -1.38
CA GLN A 162 -13.61 -5.59 -0.10
C GLN A 162 -12.82 -4.28 -0.21
N VAL A 163 -12.10 -4.07 -1.31
CA VAL A 163 -11.27 -2.87 -1.52
C VAL A 163 -12.10 -1.68 -2.01
N TYR A 164 -13.01 -1.90 -2.97
CA TYR A 164 -13.77 -0.82 -3.64
C TYR A 164 -15.21 -0.68 -3.17
N GLY A 165 -15.68 -1.52 -2.25
CA GLY A 165 -17.06 -1.48 -1.72
C GLY A 165 -18.13 -1.97 -2.67
N CYS A 166 -17.82 -2.21 -3.95
CA CYS A 166 -18.78 -2.61 -4.96
C CYS A 166 -18.23 -3.70 -5.89
N ALA A 167 -19.10 -4.32 -6.67
CA ALA A 167 -18.70 -5.30 -7.68
C ALA A 167 -18.09 -4.60 -8.92
N PRO A 168 -17.19 -5.25 -9.70
CA PRO A 168 -16.56 -4.68 -10.88
C PRO A 168 -17.55 -4.09 -11.90
N ARG A 169 -18.71 -4.73 -12.07
CA ARG A 169 -19.79 -4.23 -12.96
C ARG A 169 -20.33 -2.87 -12.55
N ASN A 170 -20.45 -2.63 -11.23
CA ASN A 170 -20.95 -1.36 -10.71
C ASN A 170 -19.84 -0.29 -10.71
N PHE A 171 -18.60 -0.71 -10.51
CA PHE A 171 -17.42 0.16 -10.57
C PHE A 171 -17.22 0.78 -11.95
N ARG A 172 -17.48 0.00 -13.05
CA ARG A 172 -17.41 0.49 -14.42
C ARG A 172 -18.41 1.62 -14.72
N LYS A 173 -19.53 1.68 -13.99
CA LYS A 173 -20.58 2.67 -14.22
C LYS A 173 -20.39 3.99 -13.47
N GLN A 174 -19.32 4.06 -12.63
CA GLN A 174 -18.94 5.26 -11.89
C GLN A 174 -17.95 6.11 -12.68
#